data_626864b8e0f274de26e2de72141afc5a
#
_entry.id   626864b8e0f274de26e2de72141afc5a
#
_cell.length_a   1.000
_cell.length_b   1.000
_cell.length_c   1.000
_cell.angle_alpha   90.00
_cell.angle_beta   90.00
_cell.angle_gamma   90.00
#
_symmetry.space_group_name_H-M   'P 1'
#
loop_
_entity.id
_entity.type
_entity.pdbx_description
1 polymer ?
#
loop_
_entity_poly.entity_id
_entity_poly.type
_entity_poly.pdbx_seq_one_letter_code
_entity_poly.pdbx_strand_id
1 'polypeptide(L)'
;KQTTTTQDSSVRVNVRTQGGGSVTGSGKYEEGDNVTLTATPRDGYDFDGWYMKGELQSTDSTYSFTVGSKDMTISAKFVETAPEVVPGGTD
;
A
#
# COMPACT_ATOMS: atom_id res chain seq x y z
N LYS A 1 6.52 37.30 -10.15
CA LYS A 1 6.49 36.75 -9.92
C LYS A 1 6.24 35.95 -9.50
N GLN A 2 6.14 35.65 -9.19
CA GLN A 2 5.94 34.77 -8.81
C GLN A 2 5.68 33.96 -8.43
N THR A 3 5.65 33.86 -8.22
CA THR A 3 5.50 33.07 -7.88
C THR A 3 5.18 32.29 -7.58
N THR A 4 5.04 32.21 -7.55
CA THR A 4 4.74 31.45 -7.20
C THR A 4 4.71 30.65 -6.96
N THR A 5 4.71 30.47 -6.88
CA THR A 5 4.88 29.64 -6.58
C THR A 5 5.12 28.93 -5.85
N THR A 6 5.21 29.01 -5.64
CA THR A 6 5.49 28.32 -4.58
C THR A 6 4.51 27.49 -4.10
N GLN A 7 3.51 27.46 -4.59
CA GLN A 7 2.49 26.62 -4.16
C GLN A 7 2.66 25.31 -4.79
N ASP A 8 3.15 24.42 -4.05
CA ASP A 8 3.39 23.07 -4.52
C ASP A 8 2.20 22.23 -4.09
N SER A 9 1.40 21.79 -5.03
CA SER A 9 0.25 20.96 -4.69
C SER A 9 0.60 19.48 -4.67
N SER A 10 1.86 19.16 -4.53
CA SER A 10 2.24 17.76 -4.47
C SER A 10 1.86 17.14 -3.13
N VAL A 11 1.53 15.88 -3.17
CA VAL A 11 1.23 15.09 -1.98
C VAL A 11 2.08 13.84 -2.03
N ARG A 12 2.37 13.31 -0.87
CA ARG A 12 3.20 12.12 -0.79
C ARG A 12 2.33 10.94 -0.37
N VAL A 13 2.46 9.86 -1.12
CA VAL A 13 1.81 8.60 -0.77
C VAL A 13 2.87 7.70 -0.19
N ASN A 14 2.77 7.41 1.08
CA ASN A 14 3.70 6.53 1.78
C ASN A 14 3.03 5.20 1.99
N VAL A 15 3.77 4.12 1.77
CA VAL A 15 3.23 2.79 2.00
C VAL A 15 4.12 2.09 2.98
N ARG A 16 3.51 1.51 4.01
CA ARG A 16 4.20 0.67 4.97
C ARG A 16 3.81 -0.76 4.71
N THR A 17 4.78 -1.65 4.75
CA THR A 17 4.49 -3.06 4.58
C THR A 17 4.59 -3.77 5.91
N GLN A 18 3.68 -4.68 6.16
CA GLN A 18 3.70 -5.54 7.33
C GLN A 18 3.71 -6.97 6.84
N GLY A 19 4.67 -7.73 7.31
CA GLY A 19 4.84 -9.10 6.84
C GLY A 19 5.77 -9.16 5.65
N GLY A 20 5.65 -10.18 4.84
CA GLY A 20 6.57 -10.40 3.72
C GLY A 20 5.95 -10.03 2.39
N GLY A 21 6.49 -9.01 1.76
CA GLY A 21 6.02 -8.60 0.45
C GLY A 21 6.56 -7.24 0.09
N SER A 22 6.15 -6.76 -1.06
CA SER A 22 6.57 -5.44 -1.52
C SER A 22 5.39 -4.73 -2.17
N VAL A 23 5.52 -3.42 -2.27
CA VAL A 23 4.50 -2.58 -2.87
C VAL A 23 5.16 -1.63 -3.83
N THR A 24 4.52 -1.44 -4.98
CA THR A 24 4.95 -0.44 -5.94
C THR A 24 3.86 0.62 -6.07
N GLY A 25 4.26 1.80 -6.50
CA GLY A 25 3.32 2.90 -6.75
C GLY A 25 3.37 4.01 -5.72
N SER A 26 4.12 3.83 -4.64
CA SER A 26 4.26 4.91 -3.65
C SER A 26 5.15 6.01 -4.21
N GLY A 27 5.03 7.19 -3.64
CA GLY A 27 5.89 8.29 -4.02
C GLY A 27 5.16 9.61 -3.99
N LYS A 28 5.64 10.53 -4.82
CA LYS A 28 5.13 11.89 -4.85
C LYS A 28 4.17 12.03 -6.02
N TYR A 29 3.03 12.60 -5.73
CA TYR A 29 1.98 12.83 -6.73
C TYR A 29 1.48 14.24 -6.59
N GLU A 30 0.66 14.65 -7.52
CA GLU A 30 0.02 15.95 -7.45
C GLU A 30 -1.44 15.77 -7.10
N GLU A 31 -1.98 16.76 -6.42
CA GLU A 31 -3.38 16.73 -6.04
C GLU A 31 -4.25 16.42 -7.25
N GLY A 32 -5.14 15.43 -7.10
CA GLY A 32 -6.01 15.01 -8.17
C GLY A 32 -5.48 13.89 -9.03
N ASP A 33 -4.22 13.50 -8.82
CA ASP A 33 -3.64 12.40 -9.59
C ASP A 33 -4.24 11.07 -9.16
N ASN A 34 -4.32 10.16 -10.11
CA ASN A 34 -4.71 8.79 -9.80
C ASN A 34 -3.48 8.00 -9.42
N VAL A 35 -3.59 7.27 -8.35
CA VAL A 35 -2.50 6.44 -7.85
C VAL A 35 -2.94 4.99 -7.90
N THR A 36 -2.06 4.14 -8.38
CA THR A 36 -2.30 2.69 -8.37
C THR A 36 -1.17 2.03 -7.59
N LEU A 37 -1.54 1.38 -6.51
CA LEU A 37 -0.59 0.65 -5.67
C LEU A 37 -0.77 -0.82 -5.95
N THR A 38 0.34 -1.52 -6.11
CA THR A 38 0.34 -2.95 -6.37
C THR A 38 1.14 -3.65 -5.29
N ALA A 39 0.51 -4.62 -4.65
CA ALA A 39 1.14 -5.41 -3.60
C ALA A 39 1.53 -6.76 -4.16
N THR A 40 2.75 -7.16 -3.88
CA THR A 40 3.27 -8.45 -4.32
C THR A 40 3.74 -9.23 -3.10
N PRO A 41 3.00 -10.27 -2.68
CA PRO A 41 3.41 -11.06 -1.53
C PRO A 41 4.67 -11.86 -1.85
N ARG A 42 5.50 -12.05 -0.82
CA ARG A 42 6.62 -12.97 -0.94
C ARG A 42 6.13 -14.40 -0.90
N ASP A 43 7.01 -15.31 -1.28
CA ASP A 43 6.72 -16.73 -1.11
C ASP A 43 6.40 -17.00 0.35
N GLY A 44 5.32 -17.71 0.57
CA GLY A 44 4.88 -18.05 1.90
C GLY A 44 3.98 -17.00 2.54
N TYR A 45 3.63 -15.96 1.80
CA TYR A 45 2.75 -14.91 2.32
C TYR A 45 1.62 -14.66 1.34
N ASP A 46 0.52 -14.18 1.87
CA ASP A 46 -0.62 -13.71 1.08
C ASP A 46 -0.88 -12.26 1.43
N PHE A 47 -1.43 -11.55 0.47
CA PHE A 47 -1.82 -10.17 0.73
C PHE A 47 -3.15 -10.16 1.48
N ASP A 48 -3.16 -9.49 2.62
CA ASP A 48 -4.35 -9.41 3.45
C ASP A 48 -5.22 -8.22 3.06
N GLY A 49 -4.63 -7.07 2.89
CA GLY A 49 -5.40 -5.91 2.50
C GLY A 49 -4.63 -4.62 2.70
N TRP A 50 -5.26 -3.56 2.23
CA TRP A 50 -4.75 -2.20 2.38
C TRP A 50 -5.49 -1.55 3.54
N TYR A 51 -4.72 -0.95 4.44
CA TYR A 51 -5.29 -0.33 5.64
C TYR A 51 -4.88 1.12 5.71
N MET A 52 -5.76 1.94 6.19
CA MET A 52 -5.48 3.35 6.44
C MET A 52 -6.04 3.68 7.80
N LYS A 53 -5.17 4.19 8.67
CA LYS A 53 -5.56 4.53 10.05
C LYS A 53 -6.23 3.35 10.75
N GLY A 54 -5.75 2.15 10.46
CA GLY A 54 -6.27 0.95 11.09
C GLY A 54 -7.53 0.38 10.45
N GLU A 55 -8.04 1.01 9.40
CA GLU A 55 -9.27 0.56 8.76
C GLU A 55 -8.97 -0.06 7.40
N LEU A 56 -9.60 -1.16 7.13
CA LEU A 56 -9.43 -1.86 5.86
C LEU A 56 -10.05 -1.05 4.73
N GLN A 57 -9.26 -0.82 3.70
CA GLN A 57 -9.72 -0.07 2.53
C GLN A 57 -10.04 -1.00 1.37
N SER A 58 -9.25 -2.05 1.18
CA SER A 58 -9.43 -2.95 0.06
C SER A 58 -8.68 -4.23 0.34
N THR A 59 -9.17 -5.34 -0.21
CA THR A 59 -8.48 -6.62 -0.13
C THR A 59 -7.84 -7.00 -1.46
N ASP A 60 -7.99 -6.18 -2.47
CA ASP A 60 -7.38 -6.45 -3.77
C ASP A 60 -5.90 -6.11 -3.72
N SER A 61 -5.10 -6.89 -4.41
CA SER A 61 -3.67 -6.62 -4.45
C SER A 61 -3.35 -5.35 -5.23
N THR A 62 -4.30 -4.85 -5.99
CA THR A 62 -4.16 -3.58 -6.70
C THR A 62 -5.19 -2.61 -6.14
N TYR A 63 -4.72 -1.45 -5.70
CA TYR A 63 -5.59 -0.47 -5.08
C TYR A 63 -5.37 0.86 -5.79
N SER A 64 -6.43 1.40 -6.35
CA SER A 64 -6.38 2.66 -7.08
C SER A 64 -7.23 3.69 -6.35
N PHE A 65 -6.71 4.90 -6.29
CA PHE A 65 -7.43 5.98 -5.66
C PHE A 65 -6.92 7.31 -6.20
N THR A 66 -7.65 8.36 -5.90
CA THR A 66 -7.25 9.70 -6.29
C THR A 66 -6.72 10.42 -5.06
N VAL A 67 -5.53 11.00 -5.18
CA VAL A 67 -4.95 11.71 -4.04
C VAL A 67 -5.65 13.04 -3.86
N GLY A 68 -5.81 13.41 -2.61
CA GLY A 68 -6.36 14.71 -2.28
C GLY A 68 -5.25 15.73 -2.09
N SER A 69 -5.44 16.62 -1.15
CA SER A 69 -4.49 17.71 -0.91
C SER A 69 -3.56 17.45 0.25
N LYS A 70 -3.62 16.26 0.84
CA LYS A 70 -2.81 15.93 2.00
C LYS A 70 -2.04 14.65 1.76
N ASP A 71 -0.88 14.57 2.37
CA ASP A 71 -0.09 13.34 2.35
C ASP A 71 -0.89 12.20 2.94
N MET A 72 -0.61 11.00 2.45
CA MET A 72 -1.30 9.81 2.88
C MET A 72 -0.30 8.75 3.28
N THR A 73 -0.69 7.93 4.25
CA THR A 73 0.08 6.75 4.61
C THR A 73 -0.87 5.56 4.58
N ILE A 74 -0.52 4.57 3.79
CA ILE A 74 -1.31 3.37 3.62
C ILE A 74 -0.47 2.20 4.05
N SER A 75 -1.09 1.25 4.75
CA SER A 75 -0.40 0.03 5.16
C SER A 75 -0.83 -1.12 4.29
N ALA A 76 0.13 -1.84 3.78
CA ALA A 76 -0.13 -3.08 3.04
C ALA A 76 0.21 -4.22 3.97
N LYS A 77 -0.77 -5.02 4.28
CA LYS A 77 -0.60 -6.10 5.23
C LYS A 77 -0.49 -7.43 4.51
N PHE A 78 0.55 -8.17 4.82
CA PHE A 78 0.76 -9.52 4.31
C PHE A 78 0.75 -10.47 5.49
N VAL A 79 0.15 -11.63 5.29
CA VAL A 79 0.07 -12.64 6.33
C VAL A 79 0.69 -13.92 5.82
N GLU A 80 1.25 -14.69 6.73
CA GLU A 80 1.81 -15.97 6.35
C GLU A 80 0.71 -16.89 5.86
N THR A 81 0.94 -17.53 4.73
CA THR A 81 0.03 -18.58 4.31
C THR A 81 0.23 -19.75 5.22
N ALA A 82 -0.81 -20.44 5.46
CA ALA A 82 -0.75 -21.54 6.38
C ALA A 82 0.38 -22.45 6.04
N PRO A 83 1.03 -22.77 6.86
CA PRO A 83 2.10 -23.56 6.56
C PRO A 83 2.07 -24.97 6.90
N GLU A 84 1.84 -24.89 6.91
CA GLU A 84 1.85 -25.73 6.99
C GLU A 84 1.95 -26.57 7.38
N VAL A 85 1.99 -26.61 7.80
CA VAL A 85 2.10 -27.33 8.15
C VAL A 85 2.14 -28.29 8.17
N VAL A 86 2.32 -28.47 8.32
CA VAL A 86 2.35 -29.31 8.42
C VAL A 86 2.47 -30.17 8.58
N PRO A 87 2.44 -30.36 8.71
CA PRO A 87 2.54 -31.19 8.91
C PRO A 87 2.71 -32.01 8.96
N GLY A 88 2.70 -31.96 8.99
CA GLY A 88 2.77 -32.76 9.04
C GLY A 88 2.76 -33.35 9.15
N GLY A 89 2.59 -33.14 9.08
CA GLY A 89 2.53 -33.78 9.26
C GLY A 89 2.53 -34.38 9.41
N THR A 90 2.48 -34.39 9.50
CA THR A 90 2.49 -35.12 9.62
C THR A 90 2.48 -35.75 9.69
N ASP A 91 2.41 -35.77 9.82
CA ASP A 91 2.43 -36.56 9.90
C ASP A 91 2.61 -37.09 9.97
#